data_bd57adac8d2157c8364d3b974a4b4f7d
#
_entry.id   bd57adac8d2157c8364d3b974a4b4f7d
#
_cell.length_a   1.000
_cell.length_b   1.000
_cell.length_c   1.000
_cell.angle_alpha   90.00
_cell.angle_beta   90.00
_cell.angle_gamma   90.00
#
_symmetry.space_group_name_H-M   'P 1'
#
loop_
_entity.id
_entity.type
_entity.pdbx_description
1 polymer ?
#
loop_
_entity_poly.entity_id
_entity_poly.type
_entity_poly.pdbx_seq_one_letter_code
_entity_poly.pdbx_strand_id
1 'polypeptide(L)'
;MFIQDLKNDFYNILRGKRILVIVNYDIDAICASKILQTLFRYDHMVYSIVPIMGVSGLQRAYAENKDDVKYVLLINCGVCLDIVDLLRPDEDVTFFICDSHRPMDVCNIYSDSQVSRHFFSFIIQVC
;
A
#
# COMPACT_ATOMS: atom_id res chain seq x y z
N MET A 1 -10.31 -0.50 7.54
CA MET A 1 -10.37 0.83 8.22
C MET A 1 -9.92 1.92 7.27
N PHE A 2 -10.64 3.02 7.23
CA PHE A 2 -10.32 4.14 6.33
C PHE A 2 -9.50 5.20 7.05
N ILE A 3 -8.52 5.78 6.35
CA ILE A 3 -7.75 6.91 6.86
C ILE A 3 -8.61 8.17 6.83
N GLN A 4 -8.70 8.84 7.96
CA GLN A 4 -9.35 10.15 8.07
C GLN A 4 -8.34 11.30 8.08
N ASP A 5 -7.20 11.09 8.71
CA ASP A 5 -6.11 12.06 8.77
C ASP A 5 -4.85 11.50 8.09
N LEU A 6 -4.63 11.93 6.85
CA LEU A 6 -3.47 11.50 6.04
C LEU A 6 -2.13 11.74 6.72
N LYS A 7 -2.00 12.83 7.44
CA LYS A 7 -0.73 13.17 8.07
C LYS A 7 -0.45 12.27 9.26
N ASN A 8 -1.40 12.14 10.17
CA ASN A 8 -1.20 11.44 11.42
C ASN A 8 -1.42 9.93 11.32
N ASP A 9 -2.42 9.51 10.56
CA ASP A 9 -2.80 8.09 10.46
C ASP A 9 -2.01 7.32 9.39
N PHE A 10 -1.33 8.03 8.51
CA PHE A 10 -0.58 7.41 7.41
C PHE A 10 0.88 7.90 7.38
N TYR A 11 1.10 9.16 7.02
CA TYR A 11 2.44 9.66 6.74
C TYR A 11 3.38 9.62 7.95
N ASN A 12 2.91 10.05 9.11
CA ASN A 12 3.73 10.03 10.33
C ASN A 12 4.07 8.62 10.80
N ILE A 13 3.19 7.65 10.56
CA ILE A 13 3.45 6.24 10.88
C ILE A 13 4.61 5.70 10.03
N LEU A 14 4.71 6.10 8.77
CA LEU A 14 5.74 5.66 7.85
C LEU A 14 7.11 6.31 8.10
N ARG A 15 7.15 7.45 8.78
CA ARG A 15 8.41 8.17 9.03
C ARG A 15 9.36 7.32 9.87
N GLY A 16 10.62 7.24 9.43
CA GLY A 16 11.65 6.44 10.09
C GLY A 16 11.52 4.93 9.88
N LYS A 17 10.62 4.49 9.02
CA LYS A 17 10.41 3.08 8.69
C LYS A 17 10.86 2.78 7.26
N ARG A 18 11.16 1.51 7.00
CA ARG A 18 11.45 1.04 5.66
C ARG A 18 10.13 0.68 4.95
N ILE A 19 9.90 1.24 3.79
CA ILE A 19 8.63 1.15 3.07
C ILE A 19 8.85 0.44 1.73
N LEU A 20 7.99 -0.53 1.43
CA LEU A 20 7.87 -1.11 0.10
C LEU A 20 6.66 -0.48 -0.60
N VAL A 21 6.89 0.18 -1.72
CA VAL A 21 5.84 0.77 -2.54
C VAL A 21 5.63 -0.08 -3.79
N ILE A 22 4.47 -0.67 -3.93
CA ILE A 22 4.09 -1.46 -5.12
C ILE A 22 3.08 -0.64 -5.91
N VAL A 23 3.43 -0.33 -7.15
CA VAL A 23 2.70 0.59 -8.02
C VAL A 23 2.18 -0.14 -9.24
N ASN A 24 0.87 -0.13 -9.45
CA ASN A 24 0.31 -0.67 -10.68
C ASN A 24 0.70 0.20 -11.89
N TYR A 25 0.87 -0.42 -13.04
CA TYR A 25 1.30 0.27 -14.26
C TYR A 25 0.13 1.00 -14.92
N ASP A 26 -0.26 2.13 -14.34
CA ASP A 26 -1.23 3.06 -14.90
C ASP A 26 -0.83 4.52 -14.59
N ILE A 27 -1.42 5.46 -15.32
CA ILE A 27 -1.03 6.88 -15.24
C ILE A 27 -1.30 7.45 -13.85
N ASP A 28 -2.44 7.15 -13.26
CA ASP A 28 -2.83 7.68 -11.95
C ASP A 28 -1.87 7.18 -10.85
N ALA A 29 -1.54 5.89 -10.90
CA ALA A 29 -0.61 5.29 -9.96
C ALA A 29 0.80 5.87 -10.11
N ILE A 30 1.27 6.06 -11.33
CA ILE A 30 2.59 6.65 -11.60
C ILE A 30 2.65 8.08 -11.08
N CYS A 31 1.62 8.90 -11.32
CA CYS A 31 1.55 10.27 -10.80
C CYS A 31 1.53 10.30 -9.27
N ALA A 32 0.72 9.46 -8.63
CA ALA A 32 0.65 9.36 -7.18
C ALA A 32 1.99 8.92 -6.58
N SER A 33 2.66 7.95 -7.20
CA SER A 33 3.97 7.47 -6.75
C SER A 33 5.04 8.56 -6.84
N LYS A 34 5.00 9.39 -7.86
CA LYS A 34 5.94 10.53 -8.01
C LYS A 34 5.76 11.57 -6.92
N ILE A 35 4.53 11.89 -6.56
CA ILE A 35 4.23 12.81 -5.46
C ILE A 35 4.76 12.25 -4.14
N LEU A 36 4.45 10.99 -3.84
CA LEU A 36 4.92 10.34 -2.62
C LEU A 36 6.45 10.22 -2.58
N GLN A 37 7.07 9.88 -3.70
CA GLN A 37 8.52 9.79 -3.80
C GLN A 37 9.20 11.13 -3.48
N THR A 38 8.63 12.23 -3.95
CA THR A 38 9.13 13.57 -3.64
C THR A 38 9.06 13.87 -2.15
N LEU A 39 7.93 13.53 -1.50
CA LEU A 39 7.76 13.70 -0.05
C LEU A 39 8.73 12.80 0.74
N PHE A 40 8.88 11.55 0.34
CA PHE A 40 9.78 10.61 1.00
C PHE A 40 11.25 11.06 0.91
N ARG A 41 11.66 11.58 -0.24
CA ARG A 41 13.01 12.15 -0.40
C ARG A 41 13.23 13.38 0.45
N TYR A 42 12.24 14.24 0.55
CA TYR A 42 12.29 15.43 1.40
C TYR A 42 12.51 15.08 2.87
N ASP A 43 11.84 14.06 3.37
CA ASP A 43 11.95 13.60 4.75
C ASP A 43 13.04 12.52 4.96
N HIS A 44 13.86 12.26 3.97
CA HIS A 44 14.96 11.26 4.02
C HIS A 44 14.48 9.85 4.42
N MET A 45 13.31 9.45 3.92
CA MET A 45 12.73 8.14 4.19
C MET A 45 13.35 7.05 3.33
N VAL A 46 13.50 5.85 3.88
CA VAL A 46 14.00 4.68 3.15
C VAL A 46 12.82 3.97 2.51
N TYR A 47 12.82 3.87 1.18
CA TYR A 47 11.76 3.22 0.43
C TYR A 47 12.28 2.48 -0.80
N SER A 48 11.51 1.49 -1.26
CA SER A 48 11.72 0.82 -2.54
C SER A 48 10.43 0.91 -3.36
N ILE A 49 10.53 1.21 -4.64
CA ILE A 49 9.38 1.27 -5.55
C ILE A 49 9.48 0.13 -6.55
N VAL A 50 8.43 -0.67 -6.65
CA VAL A 50 8.34 -1.80 -7.58
C VAL A 50 7.10 -1.63 -8.46
N PRO A 51 7.27 -1.39 -9.76
CA PRO A 51 6.14 -1.36 -10.69
C PRO A 51 5.67 -2.78 -11.00
N ILE A 52 4.35 -2.95 -11.12
CA ILE A 52 3.74 -4.25 -11.41
C ILE A 52 2.67 -4.13 -12.49
N MET A 53 2.34 -5.27 -13.09
CA MET A 53 1.19 -5.45 -13.97
C MET A 53 0.39 -6.66 -13.50
N GLY A 54 -0.82 -6.43 -12.97
CA GLY A 54 -1.72 -7.49 -12.55
C GLY A 54 -1.35 -8.21 -11.26
N VAL A 55 -2.16 -9.22 -10.92
CA VAL A 55 -2.09 -9.94 -9.63
C VAL A 55 -0.82 -10.76 -9.49
N SER A 56 -0.38 -11.44 -10.55
CA SER A 56 0.87 -12.22 -10.52
C SER A 56 2.10 -11.34 -10.27
N GLY A 57 2.10 -10.13 -10.83
CA GLY A 57 3.13 -9.13 -10.57
C GLY A 57 3.14 -8.68 -9.11
N LEU A 58 1.97 -8.47 -8.51
CA LEU A 58 1.82 -8.12 -7.10
C LEU A 58 2.39 -9.21 -6.19
N GLN A 59 2.03 -10.46 -6.41
CA GLN A 59 2.53 -11.59 -5.63
C GLN A 59 4.05 -11.72 -5.72
N ARG A 60 4.61 -11.59 -6.90
CA ARG A 60 6.06 -11.64 -7.12
C ARG A 60 6.78 -10.49 -6.44
N ALA A 61 6.31 -9.26 -6.64
CA ALA A 61 6.92 -8.08 -6.05
C ALA A 61 6.96 -8.15 -4.53
N TYR A 62 5.87 -8.58 -3.90
CA TYR A 62 5.83 -8.77 -2.46
C TYR A 62 6.79 -9.89 -2.01
N ALA A 63 6.76 -11.06 -2.65
CA ALA A 63 7.59 -12.19 -2.28
C ALA A 63 9.10 -11.90 -2.38
N GLU A 64 9.49 -11.14 -3.40
CA GLU A 64 10.91 -10.78 -3.61
C GLU A 64 11.41 -9.68 -2.66
N ASN A 65 10.54 -8.84 -2.11
CA ASN A 65 10.91 -7.65 -1.35
C ASN A 65 10.41 -7.64 0.10
N LYS A 66 9.77 -8.71 0.57
CA LYS A 66 9.14 -8.76 1.89
C LYS A 66 10.11 -8.77 3.07
N ASP A 67 11.38 -9.13 2.83
CA ASP A 67 12.37 -9.24 3.90
C ASP A 67 12.69 -7.85 4.47
N ASP A 68 12.69 -7.74 5.80
CA ASP A 68 12.95 -6.52 6.56
C ASP A 68 11.95 -5.37 6.31
N VAL A 69 10.82 -5.64 5.65
CA VAL A 69 9.77 -4.65 5.38
C VAL A 69 8.56 -4.90 6.28
N LYS A 70 8.19 -3.89 7.05
CA LYS A 70 7.00 -3.91 7.93
C LYS A 70 5.84 -3.10 7.37
N TYR A 71 6.10 -2.20 6.45
CA TYR A 71 5.10 -1.30 5.85
C TYR A 71 5.12 -1.44 4.34
N VAL A 72 3.97 -1.77 3.78
CA VAL A 72 3.76 -1.94 2.34
C VAL A 72 2.67 -0.98 1.88
N LEU A 73 2.99 -0.18 0.87
CA LEU A 73 2.05 0.74 0.25
C LEU A 73 1.69 0.20 -1.14
N LEU A 74 0.40 -0.05 -1.36
CA LEU A 74 -0.14 -0.50 -2.63
C LEU A 74 -0.84 0.66 -3.32
N ILE A 75 -0.42 1.01 -4.54
CA ILE A 75 -0.99 2.12 -5.30
C ILE A 75 -1.70 1.58 -6.53
N ASN A 76 -3.02 1.76 -6.59
CA ASN A 76 -3.93 1.25 -7.61
C ASN A 76 -3.83 -0.27 -7.83
N CYS A 77 -3.53 -1.00 -6.76
CA CYS A 77 -3.54 -2.45 -6.77
C CYS A 77 -3.96 -2.96 -5.39
N GLY A 78 -4.84 -3.92 -5.36
CA GLY A 78 -5.19 -4.64 -4.16
C GLY A 78 -6.54 -4.34 -3.54
N VAL A 79 -7.20 -3.22 -3.82
CA VAL A 79 -8.49 -2.90 -3.18
C VAL A 79 -9.60 -3.91 -3.49
N CYS A 80 -9.56 -4.51 -4.67
CA CYS A 80 -10.52 -5.53 -5.12
C CYS A 80 -10.07 -6.97 -4.82
N LEU A 81 -9.02 -7.14 -4.02
CA LEU A 81 -8.41 -8.43 -3.72
C LEU A 81 -8.36 -8.64 -2.20
N ASP A 82 -8.51 -9.88 -1.76
CA ASP A 82 -8.19 -10.25 -0.39
C ASP A 82 -6.66 -10.34 -0.24
N ILE A 83 -6.06 -9.27 0.25
CA ILE A 83 -4.62 -9.15 0.36
C ILE A 83 -4.01 -10.15 1.34
N VAL A 84 -4.70 -10.44 2.44
CA VAL A 84 -4.20 -11.40 3.43
C VAL A 84 -4.15 -12.81 2.85
N ASP A 85 -5.21 -13.23 2.17
CA ASP A 85 -5.24 -14.56 1.54
C ASP A 85 -4.26 -14.66 0.37
N LEU A 86 -4.16 -13.60 -0.42
CA LEU A 86 -3.33 -13.57 -1.62
C LEU A 86 -1.83 -13.55 -1.31
N LEU A 87 -1.40 -12.69 -0.39
CA LEU A 87 0.02 -12.46 -0.10
C LEU A 87 0.52 -13.22 1.12
N ARG A 88 -0.38 -13.63 2.01
CA ARG A 88 -0.07 -14.33 3.26
C ARG A 88 1.06 -13.66 4.05
N PRO A 89 0.89 -12.38 4.42
CA PRO A 89 1.94 -11.63 5.10
C PRO A 89 2.17 -12.12 6.53
N ASP A 90 3.34 -11.79 7.08
CA ASP A 90 3.62 -11.98 8.49
C ASP A 90 2.72 -11.08 9.35
N GLU A 91 2.47 -11.46 10.60
CA GLU A 91 1.50 -10.79 11.49
C GLU A 91 1.83 -9.33 11.79
N ASP A 92 3.08 -8.95 11.66
CA ASP A 92 3.57 -7.60 11.95
C ASP A 92 3.67 -6.68 10.74
N VAL A 93 3.25 -7.15 9.57
CA VAL A 93 3.25 -6.35 8.34
C VAL A 93 1.97 -5.55 8.20
N THR A 94 2.11 -4.27 7.93
CA THR A 94 1.01 -3.33 7.73
C THR A 94 0.89 -2.95 6.25
N PHE A 95 -0.31 -3.07 5.71
CA PHE A 95 -0.60 -2.66 4.34
C PHE A 95 -1.41 -1.38 4.32
N PHE A 96 -0.96 -0.41 3.54
CA PHE A 96 -1.73 0.77 3.17
C PHE A 96 -2.14 0.64 1.71
N ILE A 97 -3.42 0.76 1.43
CA ILE A 97 -3.94 0.69 0.06
C ILE A 97 -4.46 2.05 -0.37
N CYS A 98 -3.89 2.54 -1.46
CA CYS A 98 -4.25 3.77 -2.11
C CYS A 98 -4.78 3.42 -3.50
N ASP A 99 -6.10 3.41 -3.67
CA ASP A 99 -6.74 2.90 -4.89
C ASP A 99 -7.98 3.71 -5.24
N SER A 100 -8.20 3.90 -6.52
CA SER A 100 -9.38 4.56 -7.07
C SER A 100 -10.45 3.58 -7.59
N HIS A 101 -10.18 2.28 -7.57
CA HIS A 101 -11.06 1.25 -8.11
C HIS A 101 -12.19 0.87 -7.14
N ARG A 102 -13.33 0.48 -7.70
CA ARG A 102 -14.47 -0.10 -6.99
C ARG A 102 -15.00 -1.31 -7.77
N PRO A 103 -15.63 -2.31 -7.11
CA PRO A 103 -15.89 -2.44 -5.67
C PRO A 103 -14.64 -2.79 -4.84
N MET A 104 -14.70 -2.46 -3.57
CA MET A 104 -13.68 -2.89 -2.61
C MET A 104 -13.97 -4.30 -2.11
N ASP A 105 -12.91 -5.09 -1.88
CA ASP A 105 -13.08 -6.40 -1.26
C ASP A 105 -13.45 -6.24 0.22
N VAL A 106 -14.54 -6.88 0.61
CA VAL A 106 -15.07 -6.80 1.98
C VAL A 106 -14.10 -7.39 3.01
N CYS A 107 -13.35 -8.41 2.64
CA CYS A 107 -12.34 -9.02 3.51
C CYS A 107 -11.26 -8.02 3.92
N ASN A 108 -10.89 -7.12 3.04
CA ASN A 108 -9.92 -6.07 3.33
C ASN A 108 -10.44 -5.04 4.34
N ILE A 109 -11.75 -4.87 4.44
CA ILE A 109 -12.37 -3.89 5.37
C ILE A 109 -12.56 -4.49 6.77
N TYR A 110 -12.95 -5.76 6.84
CA TYR A 110 -13.38 -6.41 8.08
C TYR A 110 -12.41 -7.47 8.61
N SER A 111 -11.22 -7.59 8.03
CA SER A 111 -10.21 -8.50 8.55
C SER A 111 -9.73 -8.05 9.93
N ASP A 112 -10.10 -8.77 10.98
CA ASP A 112 -9.71 -8.45 12.37
C ASP A 112 -8.27 -8.83 12.71
N SER A 113 -7.57 -9.50 11.82
CA SER A 113 -6.18 -9.87 11.99
C SER A 113 -5.23 -8.84 11.37
N GLN A 114 -4.30 -9.20 10.60
CA GLN A 114 -3.18 -8.38 10.13
C GLN A 114 -3.53 -7.15 9.29
N VAL A 115 -4.71 -7.12 8.68
CA VAL A 115 -5.11 -6.01 7.81
C VAL A 115 -6.02 -5.02 8.51
N SER A 116 -6.83 -5.44 9.50
CA SER A 116 -7.86 -4.59 10.08
C SER A 116 -7.35 -3.49 11.00
N ARG A 117 -6.24 -3.68 11.68
CA ARG A 117 -5.67 -2.64 12.54
C ARG A 117 -5.00 -1.53 11.77
N HIS A 118 -4.61 -1.82 10.53
CA HIS A 118 -3.73 -0.95 9.76
C HIS A 118 -4.06 -0.94 8.27
N PHE A 119 -5.23 -1.43 7.88
CA PHE A 119 -5.67 -1.38 6.50
C PHE A 119 -6.36 -0.06 6.21
N PHE A 120 -5.81 0.69 5.28
CA PHE A 120 -6.39 1.94 4.85
C PHE A 120 -6.65 1.88 3.35
N SER A 121 -7.91 1.78 2.98
CA SER A 121 -8.31 2.03 1.61
C SER A 121 -8.45 3.53 1.42
N PHE A 122 -7.54 4.11 0.72
CA PHE A 122 -7.56 5.52 0.39
C PHE A 122 -8.01 5.71 -1.05
N ILE A 123 -9.20 6.28 -1.22
CA ILE A 123 -9.64 6.71 -2.54
C ILE A 123 -9.11 8.13 -2.73
N ILE A 124 -7.99 8.27 -3.41
CA ILE A 124 -7.61 9.54 -4.01
C ILE A 124 -8.47 9.66 -5.26
N GLN A 125 -9.53 10.40 -5.15
CA GLN A 125 -10.22 10.86 -6.33
C GLN A 125 -9.35 11.97 -6.93
N VAL A 126 -8.50 11.58 -7.85
CA VAL A 126 -7.81 12.55 -8.69
C VAL A 126 -8.82 12.92 -9.78
N CYS A 127 -9.36 14.10 -9.64
CA CYS A 127 -10.06 14.72 -10.75
C CYS A 127 -9.07 15.13 -11.83
#